data_1bbec4c27cf1c60c5d2ed6aeede5dc8d
#
_entry.id   1bbec4c27cf1c60c5d2ed6aeede5dc8d
#
_cell.length_a   1.000
_cell.length_b   1.000
_cell.length_c   1.000
_cell.angle_alpha   90.00
_cell.angle_beta   90.00
_cell.angle_gamma   90.00
#
_symmetry.space_group_name_H-M   'P 1'
#
loop_
_entity.id
_entity.type
_entity.pdbx_description
1 polymer ?
#
loop_
_entity_poly.entity_id
_entity_poly.type
_entity_poly.pdbx_seq_one_letter_code
_entity_poly.pdbx_strand_id
1 'polypeptide(L)'
;VLQSEGLIRIQPRSGILIVKPDLALLRNAFQLREVLEVPAFRHMAGTMPRDALQAIEARHQELLDRSAGLEVTSEVAETVSAFDQAFHFDAVRFLSNPLLQRAHEQAFDCIRLIRLDQLYMLSASAIARTMQEHLAVVRACLARDPDAAVAALELHFARAMQRALGV
;
A
#
# COMPACT_ATOMS: atom_id res chain seq x y z
N VAL A 1 -15.94 -14.40 -7.82
CA VAL A 1 -14.86 -13.62 -7.21
C VAL A 1 -14.67 -12.35 -8.01
N LEU A 2 -14.03 -12.32 -9.20
CA LEU A 2 -13.73 -11.07 -9.95
C LEU A 2 -14.97 -10.23 -10.30
N GLN A 3 -16.13 -10.84 -10.51
CA GLN A 3 -17.37 -10.11 -10.79
C GLN A 3 -17.96 -9.46 -9.53
N SER A 4 -17.87 -10.14 -8.37
CA SER A 4 -18.31 -9.56 -7.10
C SER A 4 -17.40 -8.45 -6.60
N GLU A 5 -16.16 -8.43 -7.08
CA GLU A 5 -15.17 -7.39 -6.81
C GLU A 5 -15.27 -6.19 -7.77
N GLY A 6 -16.20 -6.24 -8.73
CA GLY A 6 -16.39 -5.16 -9.70
C GLY A 6 -15.33 -5.08 -10.80
N LEU A 7 -14.40 -6.04 -10.86
CA LEU A 7 -13.26 -6.04 -11.78
C LEU A 7 -13.63 -6.54 -13.18
N ILE A 8 -14.66 -7.37 -13.27
CA ILE A 8 -15.22 -7.83 -14.54
C ILE A 8 -16.73 -7.72 -14.54
N ARG A 9 -17.30 -7.55 -15.73
CA ARG A 9 -18.75 -7.63 -15.97
C ARG A 9 -19.01 -8.73 -16.99
N ILE A 10 -19.75 -9.76 -16.57
CA ILE A 10 -20.18 -10.81 -17.49
C ILE A 10 -21.35 -10.25 -18.32
N GLN A 11 -21.17 -10.22 -19.63
CA GLN A 11 -22.23 -9.87 -20.58
C GLN A 11 -22.79 -11.17 -21.18
N PRO A 12 -24.05 -11.54 -20.87
CA PRO A 12 -24.66 -12.74 -21.44
C PRO A 12 -24.55 -12.75 -22.96
N ARG A 13 -24.00 -13.84 -23.51
CA ARG A 13 -23.76 -14.08 -24.95
C ARG A 13 -22.70 -13.21 -25.63
N SER A 14 -22.09 -12.22 -24.90
CA SER A 14 -21.10 -11.30 -25.46
C SER A 14 -19.71 -11.44 -24.85
N GLY A 15 -19.55 -12.24 -23.78
CA GLY A 15 -18.26 -12.50 -23.15
C GLY A 15 -18.06 -11.79 -21.81
N ILE A 16 -16.79 -11.56 -21.47
CA ILE A 16 -16.38 -10.91 -20.23
C ILE A 16 -15.82 -9.53 -20.58
N LEU A 17 -16.38 -8.49 -19.98
CA LEU A 17 -15.87 -7.14 -20.05
C LEU A 17 -14.99 -6.90 -18.81
N ILE A 18 -13.72 -6.57 -19.03
CA ILE A 18 -12.87 -6.03 -17.96
C ILE A 18 -13.34 -4.62 -17.68
N VAL A 19 -13.76 -4.36 -16.45
CA VAL A 19 -14.17 -3.02 -16.04
C VAL A 19 -12.91 -2.16 -15.94
N LYS A 20 -12.83 -1.09 -16.72
CA LYS A 20 -11.76 -0.09 -16.50
C LYS A 20 -11.95 0.50 -15.10
N PRO A 21 -10.93 0.40 -14.24
CA PRO A 21 -11.01 1.02 -12.92
C PRO A 21 -11.26 2.51 -13.08
N ASP A 22 -12.23 3.02 -12.35
CA ASP A 22 -12.54 4.44 -12.33
C ASP A 22 -12.06 5.11 -11.02
N LEU A 23 -12.14 6.43 -10.97
CA LEU A 23 -11.75 7.21 -9.79
C LEU A 23 -12.58 6.88 -8.55
N ALA A 24 -13.82 6.41 -8.73
CA ALA A 24 -14.68 6.00 -7.62
C ALA A 24 -14.16 4.71 -7.00
N LEU A 25 -13.77 3.72 -7.81
CA LEU A 25 -13.17 2.48 -7.34
C LEU A 25 -11.86 2.75 -6.60
N LEU A 26 -11.00 3.63 -7.14
CA LEU A 26 -9.77 4.04 -6.47
C LEU A 26 -10.04 4.63 -5.09
N ARG A 27 -10.96 5.60 -5.00
CA ARG A 27 -11.34 6.23 -3.74
C ARG A 27 -11.87 5.23 -2.74
N ASN A 28 -12.76 4.34 -3.16
CA ASN A 28 -13.35 3.32 -2.29
C ASN A 28 -12.29 2.35 -1.76
N ALA A 29 -11.33 1.96 -2.61
CA ALA A 29 -10.23 1.10 -2.21
C ALA A 29 -9.31 1.78 -1.16
N PHE A 30 -9.00 3.08 -1.33
CA PHE A 30 -8.23 3.83 -0.34
C PHE A 30 -8.99 4.01 0.97
N GLN A 31 -10.30 4.29 0.93
CA GLN A 31 -11.12 4.37 2.14
C GLN A 31 -11.15 3.03 2.89
N LEU A 32 -11.27 1.90 2.18
CA LEU A 32 -11.25 0.58 2.81
C LEU A 32 -9.88 0.31 3.45
N ARG A 33 -8.78 0.64 2.79
CA ARG A 33 -7.44 0.53 3.37
C ARG A 33 -7.30 1.36 4.65
N GLU A 34 -7.75 2.62 4.62
CA GLU A 34 -7.69 3.51 5.78
C GLU A 34 -8.44 2.90 6.99
N VAL A 35 -9.66 2.39 6.78
CA VAL A 35 -10.45 1.73 7.82
C VAL A 35 -9.77 0.48 8.40
N LEU A 36 -9.04 -0.27 7.57
CA LEU A 36 -8.38 -1.51 7.98
C LEU A 36 -6.98 -1.25 8.58
N GLU A 37 -6.22 -0.35 7.97
CA GLU A 37 -4.80 -0.18 8.28
C GLU A 37 -4.57 0.79 9.46
N VAL A 38 -5.40 1.82 9.64
CA VAL A 38 -5.27 2.75 10.78
C VAL A 38 -5.32 2.00 12.13
N PRO A 39 -6.32 1.15 12.42
CA PRO A 39 -6.31 0.36 13.65
C PRO A 39 -5.15 -0.65 13.70
N ALA A 40 -4.72 -1.19 12.54
CA ALA A 40 -3.62 -2.14 12.47
C ALA A 40 -2.29 -1.49 12.85
N PHE A 41 -1.97 -0.34 12.28
CA PHE A 41 -0.75 0.40 12.63
C PHE A 41 -0.78 0.97 14.04
N ARG A 42 -1.95 1.40 14.54
CA ARG A 42 -2.14 1.78 15.94
C ARG A 42 -1.81 0.62 16.88
N HIS A 43 -2.30 -0.58 16.59
CA HIS A 43 -2.01 -1.80 17.34
C HIS A 43 -0.52 -2.17 17.24
N MET A 44 0.04 -2.12 16.04
CA MET A 44 1.46 -2.41 15.78
C MET A 44 2.37 -1.47 16.59
N ALA A 45 2.09 -0.18 16.65
CA ALA A 45 2.85 0.79 17.44
C ALA A 45 2.86 0.45 18.94
N GLY A 46 1.73 -0.06 19.47
CA GLY A 46 1.63 -0.42 20.88
C GLY A 46 2.27 -1.76 21.25
N THR A 47 2.26 -2.74 20.34
CA THR A 47 2.46 -4.15 20.72
C THR A 47 3.50 -4.92 19.91
N MET A 48 3.86 -4.49 18.69
CA MET A 48 4.83 -5.21 17.88
C MET A 48 6.21 -5.23 18.54
N PRO A 49 6.93 -6.38 18.56
CA PRO A 49 8.28 -6.47 19.10
C PRO A 49 9.23 -5.45 18.46
N ARG A 50 10.13 -4.89 19.28
CA ARG A 50 11.02 -3.81 18.83
C ARG A 50 11.98 -4.26 17.72
N ASP A 51 12.47 -5.47 17.82
CA ASP A 51 13.35 -6.10 16.83
C ASP A 51 12.65 -6.30 15.47
N ALA A 52 11.36 -6.66 15.48
CA ALA A 52 10.55 -6.74 14.26
C ALA A 52 10.38 -5.36 13.61
N LEU A 53 10.09 -4.30 14.39
CA LEU A 53 10.01 -2.94 13.89
C LEU A 53 11.36 -2.44 13.35
N GLN A 54 12.48 -2.77 14.00
CA GLN A 54 13.83 -2.43 13.53
C GLN A 54 14.16 -3.13 12.21
N ALA A 55 13.74 -4.39 12.05
CA ALA A 55 13.91 -5.11 10.79
C ALA A 55 13.11 -4.47 9.65
N ILE A 56 11.89 -3.98 9.92
CA ILE A 56 11.10 -3.23 8.95
C ILE A 56 11.81 -1.91 8.60
N GLU A 57 12.25 -1.16 9.60
CA GLU A 57 12.98 0.10 9.39
C GLU A 57 14.22 -0.11 8.52
N ALA A 58 15.07 -1.10 8.85
CA ALA A 58 16.30 -1.37 8.13
C ALA A 58 16.06 -1.66 6.63
N ARG A 59 15.05 -2.48 6.30
CA ARG A 59 14.70 -2.80 4.90
C ARG A 59 14.21 -1.57 4.14
N HIS A 60 13.43 -0.70 4.77
CA HIS A 60 12.97 0.55 4.15
C HIS A 60 14.10 1.55 3.95
N GLN A 61 15.02 1.65 4.93
CA GLN A 61 16.19 2.51 4.83
C GLN A 61 17.13 2.03 3.71
N GLU A 62 17.38 0.72 3.61
CA GLU A 62 18.19 0.16 2.53
C GLU A 62 17.63 0.50 1.14
N LEU A 63 16.31 0.36 0.94
CA LEU A 63 15.69 0.70 -0.33
C LEU A 63 15.73 2.21 -0.60
N LEU A 64 15.56 3.04 0.42
CA LEU A 64 15.71 4.50 0.33
C LEU A 64 17.14 4.87 -0.11
N ASP A 65 18.15 4.30 0.53
CA ASP A 65 19.56 4.60 0.23
C ASP A 65 19.94 4.20 -1.20
N ARG A 66 19.38 3.08 -1.67
CA ARG A 66 19.60 2.58 -3.04
C ARG A 66 18.81 3.36 -4.09
N SER A 67 17.76 4.06 -3.71
CA SER A 67 16.85 4.71 -4.66
C SER A 67 17.53 5.82 -5.47
N ALA A 68 18.54 6.52 -4.95
CA ALA A 68 19.19 7.65 -5.57
C ALA A 68 19.92 7.32 -6.91
N GLY A 69 20.32 6.06 -7.10
CA GLY A 69 20.98 5.60 -8.33
C GLY A 69 20.21 4.49 -9.05
N LEU A 70 18.95 4.29 -8.70
CA LEU A 70 18.17 3.17 -9.20
C LEU A 70 17.65 3.42 -10.61
N GLU A 71 18.05 2.59 -11.55
CA GLU A 71 17.39 2.50 -12.84
C GLU A 71 16.07 1.72 -12.68
N VAL A 72 14.96 2.40 -12.93
CA VAL A 72 13.63 1.82 -12.72
C VAL A 72 13.20 1.06 -13.97
N THR A 73 13.54 -0.23 -14.00
CA THR A 73 13.02 -1.19 -14.98
C THR A 73 11.64 -1.73 -14.54
N SER A 74 10.94 -2.44 -15.43
CA SER A 74 9.67 -3.11 -15.09
C SER A 74 9.83 -4.07 -13.91
N GLU A 75 10.91 -4.83 -13.86
CA GLU A 75 11.22 -5.78 -12.78
C GLU A 75 11.42 -5.05 -11.43
N VAL A 76 12.14 -3.93 -11.45
CA VAL A 76 12.32 -3.08 -10.28
C VAL A 76 10.99 -2.50 -9.82
N ALA A 77 10.15 -2.03 -10.74
CA ALA A 77 8.84 -1.48 -10.41
C ALA A 77 7.93 -2.53 -9.76
N GLU A 78 7.92 -3.76 -10.27
CA GLU A 78 7.18 -4.88 -9.68
C GLU A 78 7.70 -5.24 -8.28
N THR A 79 9.02 -5.30 -8.11
CA THR A 79 9.67 -5.58 -6.82
C THR A 79 9.32 -4.52 -5.77
N VAL A 80 9.40 -3.25 -6.14
CA VAL A 80 9.06 -2.13 -5.25
C VAL A 80 7.56 -2.13 -4.93
N SER A 81 6.70 -2.44 -5.89
CA SER A 81 5.25 -2.55 -5.66
C SER A 81 4.92 -3.68 -4.70
N ALA A 82 5.57 -4.85 -4.84
CA ALA A 82 5.41 -5.96 -3.91
C ALA A 82 5.91 -5.61 -2.50
N PHE A 83 7.00 -4.86 -2.39
CA PHE A 83 7.54 -4.38 -1.12
C PHE A 83 6.59 -3.39 -0.43
N ASP A 84 6.03 -2.43 -1.17
CA ASP A 84 5.00 -1.50 -0.71
C ASP A 84 3.77 -2.27 -0.18
N GLN A 85 3.27 -3.22 -0.96
CA GLN A 85 2.14 -4.07 -0.57
C GLN A 85 2.43 -4.85 0.72
N ALA A 86 3.62 -5.46 0.83
CA ALA A 86 4.00 -6.25 2.00
C ALA A 86 4.01 -5.41 3.28
N PHE A 87 4.47 -4.16 3.24
CA PHE A 87 4.46 -3.25 4.39
C PHE A 87 3.06 -3.05 4.97
N HIS A 88 2.11 -2.75 4.12
CA HIS A 88 0.72 -2.52 4.51
C HIS A 88 0.03 -3.82 4.95
N PHE A 89 0.28 -4.91 4.23
CA PHE A 89 -0.33 -6.20 4.51
C PHE A 89 0.17 -6.81 5.82
N ASP A 90 1.45 -6.68 6.13
CA ASP A 90 2.04 -7.20 7.37
C ASP A 90 1.45 -6.52 8.61
N ALA A 91 1.10 -5.23 8.55
CA ALA A 91 0.40 -4.56 9.62
C ALA A 91 -0.99 -5.16 9.87
N VAL A 92 -1.75 -5.41 8.80
CA VAL A 92 -3.09 -6.03 8.92
C VAL A 92 -2.98 -7.50 9.35
N ARG A 93 -1.99 -8.24 8.86
CA ARG A 93 -1.70 -9.62 9.30
C ARG A 93 -1.39 -9.70 10.78
N PHE A 94 -0.74 -8.70 11.34
CA PHE A 94 -0.40 -8.64 12.76
C PHE A 94 -1.63 -8.63 13.65
N LEU A 95 -2.81 -8.21 13.15
CA LEU A 95 -4.09 -8.34 13.86
C LEU A 95 -4.60 -9.80 13.95
N SER A 96 -3.98 -10.74 13.24
CA SER A 96 -4.35 -12.17 13.24
C SER A 96 -5.83 -12.44 12.90
N ASN A 97 -6.44 -11.60 12.05
CA ASN A 97 -7.84 -11.75 11.63
C ASN A 97 -7.91 -12.02 10.11
N PRO A 98 -8.21 -13.27 9.69
CA PRO A 98 -8.25 -13.64 8.27
C PRO A 98 -9.32 -12.91 7.45
N LEU A 99 -10.38 -12.37 8.08
CA LEU A 99 -11.40 -11.60 7.37
C LEU A 99 -10.88 -10.22 6.99
N LEU A 100 -10.15 -9.57 7.91
CA LEU A 100 -9.50 -8.29 7.64
C LEU A 100 -8.42 -8.43 6.55
N GLN A 101 -7.63 -9.50 6.59
CA GLN A 101 -6.61 -9.81 5.59
C GLN A 101 -7.22 -9.93 4.19
N ARG A 102 -8.30 -10.69 4.03
CA ARG A 102 -9.00 -10.83 2.74
C ARG A 102 -9.58 -9.51 2.24
N ALA A 103 -10.20 -8.72 3.11
CA ALA A 103 -10.73 -7.42 2.74
C ALA A 103 -9.62 -6.46 2.28
N HIS A 104 -8.45 -6.51 2.93
CA HIS A 104 -7.28 -5.72 2.58
C HIS A 104 -6.68 -6.15 1.22
N GLU A 105 -6.56 -7.46 0.98
CA GLU A 105 -6.12 -7.99 -0.32
C GLU A 105 -7.01 -7.50 -1.46
N GLN A 106 -8.34 -7.53 -1.30
CA GLN A 106 -9.29 -7.02 -2.29
C GLN A 106 -9.10 -5.53 -2.58
N ALA A 107 -8.91 -4.71 -1.53
CA ALA A 107 -8.63 -3.29 -1.71
C ALA A 107 -7.33 -3.06 -2.49
N PHE A 108 -6.30 -3.84 -2.17
CA PHE A 108 -5.00 -3.73 -2.83
C PHE A 108 -5.05 -4.16 -4.30
N ASP A 109 -5.79 -5.22 -4.63
CA ASP A 109 -5.97 -5.69 -6.00
C ASP A 109 -6.68 -4.63 -6.86
N CYS A 110 -7.66 -3.92 -6.30
CA CYS A 110 -8.30 -2.78 -6.99
C CYS A 110 -7.28 -1.68 -7.30
N ILE A 111 -6.44 -1.29 -6.33
CA ILE A 111 -5.41 -0.25 -6.50
C ILE A 111 -4.36 -0.72 -7.51
N ARG A 112 -3.93 -1.98 -7.44
CA ARG A 112 -2.96 -2.57 -8.35
C ARG A 112 -3.44 -2.53 -9.80
N LEU A 113 -4.70 -2.85 -10.06
CA LEU A 113 -5.27 -2.78 -11.40
C LEU A 113 -5.26 -1.36 -11.98
N ILE A 114 -5.52 -0.36 -11.14
CA ILE A 114 -5.46 1.05 -11.55
C ILE A 114 -4.02 1.46 -11.84
N ARG A 115 -3.07 0.96 -11.03
CA ARG A 115 -1.64 1.28 -11.14
C ARG A 115 -0.92 0.50 -12.24
N LEU A 116 -1.50 -0.55 -12.85
CA LEU A 116 -0.84 -1.29 -13.93
C LEU A 116 -0.38 -0.37 -15.06
N ASP A 117 -1.19 0.61 -15.43
CA ASP A 117 -0.81 1.63 -16.44
C ASP A 117 0.22 2.64 -15.90
N GLN A 118 0.37 2.76 -14.57
CA GLN A 118 1.26 3.73 -13.92
C GLN A 118 2.58 3.12 -13.44
N LEU A 119 2.72 1.79 -13.40
CA LEU A 119 3.98 1.13 -13.05
C LEU A 119 5.13 1.57 -13.95
N TYR A 120 4.83 1.83 -15.22
CA TYR A 120 5.81 2.36 -16.17
C TYR A 120 6.21 3.83 -15.91
N MET A 121 5.49 4.54 -15.03
CA MET A 121 5.77 5.93 -14.64
C MET A 121 6.47 6.04 -13.28
N LEU A 122 6.79 4.90 -12.64
CA LEU A 122 7.50 4.90 -11.37
C LEU A 122 8.90 5.46 -11.56
N SER A 123 9.27 6.44 -10.74
CA SER A 123 10.60 7.06 -10.76
C SER A 123 11.36 6.78 -9.46
N ALA A 124 12.69 6.83 -9.52
CA ALA A 124 13.54 6.73 -8.34
C ALA A 124 13.15 7.72 -7.24
N SER A 125 12.79 8.95 -7.62
CA SER A 125 12.32 9.95 -6.66
C SER A 125 10.95 9.63 -6.04
N ALA A 126 10.06 8.96 -6.79
CA ALA A 126 8.77 8.50 -6.23
C ALA A 126 8.98 7.35 -5.23
N ILE A 127 9.90 6.43 -5.53
CA ILE A 127 10.31 5.35 -4.61
C ILE A 127 10.88 5.96 -3.32
N ALA A 128 11.83 6.90 -3.44
CA ALA A 128 12.42 7.57 -2.28
C ALA A 128 11.37 8.23 -1.39
N ARG A 129 10.43 8.97 -1.97
CA ARG A 129 9.35 9.61 -1.22
C ARG A 129 8.48 8.60 -0.48
N THR A 130 8.07 7.52 -1.14
CA THR A 130 7.27 6.47 -0.52
C THR A 130 8.02 5.82 0.66
N MET A 131 9.30 5.51 0.49
CA MET A 131 10.12 4.95 1.57
C MET A 131 10.27 5.91 2.76
N GLN A 132 10.43 7.21 2.50
CA GLN A 132 10.46 8.23 3.57
C GLN A 132 9.13 8.31 4.34
N GLU A 133 8.01 8.20 3.63
CA GLU A 133 6.67 8.18 4.24
C GLU A 133 6.49 6.94 5.13
N HIS A 134 6.87 5.74 4.65
CA HIS A 134 6.82 4.51 5.43
C HIS A 134 7.75 4.57 6.65
N LEU A 135 8.96 5.08 6.48
CA LEU A 135 9.91 5.27 7.59
C LEU A 135 9.36 6.19 8.68
N ALA A 136 8.60 7.22 8.32
CA ALA A 136 7.95 8.07 9.31
C ALA A 136 6.94 7.28 10.17
N VAL A 137 6.14 6.39 9.55
CA VAL A 137 5.22 5.51 10.26
C VAL A 137 5.97 4.53 11.18
N VAL A 138 6.99 3.86 10.65
CA VAL A 138 7.77 2.86 11.41
C VAL A 138 8.48 3.48 12.59
N ARG A 139 9.07 4.67 12.42
CA ARG A 139 9.76 5.40 13.48
C ARG A 139 8.82 5.85 14.59
N ALA A 140 7.59 6.26 14.25
CA ALA A 140 6.55 6.51 15.25
C ALA A 140 6.17 5.24 16.02
N CYS A 141 6.07 4.08 15.33
CA CYS A 141 5.88 2.79 16.00
C CYS A 141 7.05 2.42 16.92
N LEU A 142 8.30 2.67 16.52
CA LEU A 142 9.49 2.46 17.35
C LEU A 142 9.52 3.39 18.57
N ALA A 143 9.01 4.60 18.43
CA ALA A 143 8.82 5.56 19.52
C ALA A 143 7.67 5.18 20.47
N ARG A 144 6.88 4.15 20.14
CA ARG A 144 5.66 3.77 20.87
C ARG A 144 4.61 4.88 20.91
N ASP A 145 4.50 5.63 19.82
CA ASP A 145 3.52 6.71 19.64
C ASP A 145 2.47 6.30 18.59
N PRO A 146 1.34 5.70 19.01
CA PRO A 146 0.29 5.27 18.10
C PRO A 146 -0.38 6.42 17.35
N ASP A 147 -0.48 7.60 17.96
CA ASP A 147 -1.12 8.74 17.33
C ASP A 147 -0.23 9.36 16.24
N ALA A 148 1.07 9.46 16.49
CA ALA A 148 2.03 9.87 15.47
C ALA A 148 2.11 8.85 14.32
N ALA A 149 2.03 7.54 14.61
CA ALA A 149 2.02 6.49 13.58
C ALA A 149 0.79 6.61 12.68
N VAL A 150 -0.39 6.83 13.26
CA VAL A 150 -1.64 7.05 12.51
C VAL A 150 -1.55 8.33 11.67
N ALA A 151 -1.11 9.44 12.23
CA ALA A 151 -0.99 10.71 11.49
C ALA A 151 -0.02 10.59 10.30
N ALA A 152 1.10 9.88 10.48
CA ALA A 152 2.05 9.61 9.39
C ALA A 152 1.44 8.72 8.30
N LEU A 153 0.65 7.70 8.67
CA LEU A 153 -0.04 6.81 7.74
C LEU A 153 -1.12 7.55 6.93
N GLU A 154 -1.94 8.38 7.58
CA GLU A 154 -2.97 9.19 6.92
C GLU A 154 -2.34 10.16 5.91
N LEU A 155 -1.22 10.78 6.26
CA LEU A 155 -0.47 11.63 5.34
C LEU A 155 0.07 10.83 4.14
N HIS A 156 0.59 9.61 4.39
CA HIS A 156 1.02 8.71 3.33
C HIS A 156 -0.14 8.37 2.38
N PHE A 157 -1.33 8.03 2.89
CA PHE A 157 -2.51 7.75 2.07
C PHE A 157 -2.93 8.94 1.22
N ALA A 158 -2.99 10.14 1.81
CA ALA A 158 -3.32 11.35 1.08
C ALA A 158 -2.36 11.58 -0.10
N ARG A 159 -1.06 11.44 0.12
CA ARG A 159 -0.03 11.60 -0.91
C ARG A 159 -0.06 10.46 -1.94
N ALA A 160 -0.29 9.22 -1.50
CA ALA A 160 -0.41 8.07 -2.40
C ALA A 160 -1.62 8.20 -3.32
N MET A 161 -2.74 8.71 -2.81
CA MET A 161 -3.93 9.01 -3.62
C MET A 161 -3.65 10.13 -4.62
N GLN A 162 -2.99 11.21 -4.22
CA GLN A 162 -2.59 12.30 -5.14
C GLN A 162 -1.71 11.76 -6.28
N ARG A 163 -0.70 10.94 -5.95
CA ARG A 163 0.15 10.28 -6.97
C ARG A 163 -0.66 9.40 -7.91
N ALA A 164 -1.64 8.66 -7.40
CA ALA A 164 -2.51 7.81 -8.22
C ALA A 164 -3.48 8.62 -9.12
N LEU A 165 -3.77 9.85 -8.75
CA LEU A 165 -4.60 10.79 -9.55
C LEU A 165 -3.77 11.62 -10.54
N GLY A 166 -2.45 11.58 -10.45
CA GLY A 166 -1.56 12.38 -11.30
C GLY A 166 -1.52 13.86 -10.94
N VAL A 167 -1.82 14.21 -9.68
CA VAL A 167 -1.84 15.60 -9.15
C VAL A 167 -0.87 15.76 -7.99
#